data_c5aecf2830fd6856abfb1dbf4320fe37
#
_entry.id   c5aecf2830fd6856abfb1dbf4320fe37
#
_cell.length_a   1.000
_cell.length_b   1.000
_cell.length_c   1.000
_cell.angle_alpha   90.00
_cell.angle_beta   90.00
_cell.angle_gamma   90.00
#
_symmetry.space_group_name_H-M   'P 1'
#
loop_
_entity.id
_entity.type
_entity.pdbx_description
1 polymer ?
#
loop_
_entity_poly.entity_id
_entity_poly.type
_entity_poly.pdbx_seq_one_letter_code
_entity_poly.pdbx_strand_id
1 'polypeptide(L)'
;MKWSDPKYLIVFLITLVLVAGEARYDILGGYDRLATTLGICIATEVVLSWWLRGRVANIASAYITGISLALLTKPQANILWPFALGAFIAIASKYVLIYRGRHLWNPSNFAIALLVLVASDSVAILSHQWGNDLRINLIIWAFGLAVAWRARVLHVTLTYVACFVLLAAVRNAIVGGPLLAELAPITGPMYQLFVFFMVTDPRTTVSTRRGRMLVVAIVALAETIIRLGGDFQVALLRPFYPSPPILALAIVGPIAMWWDLYRQGRKAT
;
A
#
# COMPACT_ATOMS: atom_id res chain seq x y z
N MET A 1 -26.00 -10.39 0.84
CA MET A 1 -24.64 -9.88 1.16
C MET A 1 -24.08 -10.80 2.24
N LYS A 2 -23.07 -11.63 1.97
CA LYS A 2 -22.49 -12.53 2.99
C LYS A 2 -21.45 -11.73 3.79
N TRP A 3 -21.81 -11.29 4.98
CA TRP A 3 -20.92 -10.60 5.93
C TRP A 3 -19.68 -11.41 6.32
N SER A 4 -19.61 -12.66 5.91
CA SER A 4 -18.47 -13.55 6.11
C SER A 4 -17.28 -13.31 5.13
N ASP A 5 -17.47 -12.51 4.07
CA ASP A 5 -16.38 -12.19 3.14
C ASP A 5 -15.43 -11.15 3.78
N PRO A 6 -14.14 -11.46 3.93
CA PRO A 6 -13.14 -10.56 4.51
C PRO A 6 -13.10 -9.16 3.87
N LYS A 7 -13.54 -9.02 2.62
CA LYS A 7 -13.57 -7.72 1.91
C LYS A 7 -14.49 -6.72 2.59
N TYR A 8 -15.67 -7.14 3.06
CA TYR A 8 -16.61 -6.22 3.71
C TYR A 8 -16.11 -5.78 5.09
N LEU A 9 -15.34 -6.63 5.77
CA LEU A 9 -14.65 -6.23 6.99
C LEU A 9 -13.61 -5.14 6.67
N ILE A 10 -12.83 -5.30 5.60
CA ILE A 10 -11.86 -4.28 5.17
C ILE A 10 -12.57 -2.98 4.79
N VAL A 11 -13.67 -3.04 4.03
CA VAL A 11 -14.50 -1.87 3.69
C VAL A 11 -14.94 -1.14 4.95
N PHE A 12 -15.52 -1.87 5.91
CA PHE A 12 -15.98 -1.30 7.18
C PHE A 12 -14.84 -0.62 7.95
N LEU A 13 -13.71 -1.32 8.09
CA LEU A 13 -12.56 -0.84 8.86
C LEU A 13 -11.90 0.39 8.23
N ILE A 14 -11.68 0.38 6.92
CA ILE A 14 -11.07 1.52 6.25
C ILE A 14 -11.99 2.75 6.27
N THR A 15 -13.31 2.51 6.21
CA THR A 15 -14.31 3.59 6.35
C THR A 15 -14.30 4.14 7.78
N LEU A 16 -14.25 3.27 8.79
CA LEU A 16 -14.17 3.70 10.18
C LEU A 16 -12.92 4.52 10.46
N VAL A 17 -11.76 4.07 9.95
CA VAL A 17 -10.48 4.78 10.04
C VAL A 17 -10.58 6.16 9.36
N LEU A 18 -11.17 6.19 8.16
CA LEU A 18 -11.40 7.45 7.43
C LEU A 18 -12.28 8.42 8.22
N VAL A 19 -13.45 7.96 8.69
CA VAL A 19 -14.40 8.80 9.41
C VAL A 19 -13.83 9.30 10.74
N ALA A 20 -13.17 8.42 11.51
CA ALA A 20 -12.55 8.80 12.76
C ALA A 20 -11.38 9.78 12.56
N GLY A 21 -10.57 9.55 11.55
CA GLY A 21 -9.45 10.41 11.21
C GLY A 21 -9.90 11.77 10.71
N GLU A 22 -10.91 11.81 9.83
CA GLU A 22 -11.47 13.07 9.33
C GLU A 22 -12.12 13.89 10.45
N ALA A 23 -13.00 13.27 11.26
CA ALA A 23 -13.70 13.93 12.35
C ALA A 23 -12.76 14.54 13.41
N ARG A 24 -11.56 13.97 13.59
CA ARG A 24 -10.64 14.37 14.66
C ARG A 24 -9.44 15.17 14.18
N TYR A 25 -9.00 14.96 12.94
CA TYR A 25 -7.71 15.47 12.46
C TYR A 25 -7.77 16.13 11.08
N ASP A 26 -8.94 16.25 10.45
CA ASP A 26 -9.09 16.80 9.09
C ASP A 26 -8.06 16.21 8.11
N ILE A 27 -7.96 14.87 8.11
CA ILE A 27 -6.91 14.15 7.38
C ILE A 27 -6.99 14.29 5.86
N LEU A 28 -8.19 14.54 5.35
CA LEU A 28 -8.40 14.75 3.91
C LEU A 28 -8.05 16.18 3.49
N GLY A 29 -8.17 17.14 4.39
CA GLY A 29 -8.05 18.56 4.08
C GLY A 29 -9.03 19.03 3.01
N GLY A 30 -10.18 18.33 2.90
CA GLY A 30 -11.27 18.59 1.96
C GLY A 30 -11.86 17.31 1.37
N TYR A 31 -13.20 17.25 1.30
CA TYR A 31 -13.94 16.09 0.76
C TYR A 31 -13.86 15.97 -0.76
N ASP A 32 -13.44 17.01 -1.46
CA ASP A 32 -13.22 17.04 -2.91
C ASP A 32 -12.22 15.98 -3.39
N ARG A 33 -11.16 15.74 -2.62
CA ARG A 33 -10.15 14.71 -2.87
C ARG A 33 -10.72 13.31 -2.76
N LEU A 34 -11.47 13.05 -1.69
CA LEU A 34 -12.16 11.78 -1.49
C LEU A 34 -13.21 11.55 -2.57
N ALA A 35 -14.03 12.56 -2.87
CA ALA A 35 -15.03 12.47 -3.93
C ALA A 35 -14.39 12.18 -5.29
N THR A 36 -13.29 12.86 -5.62
CA THR A 36 -12.55 12.63 -6.86
C THR A 36 -11.99 11.21 -6.94
N THR A 37 -11.28 10.75 -5.91
CA THR A 37 -10.70 9.40 -5.92
C THR A 37 -11.76 8.31 -5.96
N LEU A 38 -12.80 8.40 -5.14
CA LEU A 38 -13.89 7.42 -5.13
C LEU A 38 -14.69 7.45 -6.42
N GLY A 39 -15.06 8.64 -6.89
CA GLY A 39 -15.83 8.80 -8.12
C GLY A 39 -15.11 8.20 -9.32
N ILE A 40 -13.83 8.52 -9.51
CA ILE A 40 -13.03 8.00 -10.62
C ILE A 40 -12.74 6.51 -10.46
N CYS A 41 -12.42 6.02 -9.24
CA CYS A 41 -12.22 4.59 -9.02
C CYS A 41 -13.47 3.78 -9.37
N ILE A 42 -14.64 4.23 -8.90
CA ILE A 42 -15.92 3.53 -9.15
C ILE A 42 -16.31 3.63 -10.62
N ALA A 43 -16.25 4.82 -11.22
CA ALA A 43 -16.57 5.01 -12.64
C ALA A 43 -15.66 4.16 -13.54
N THR A 44 -14.35 4.19 -13.32
CA THR A 44 -13.39 3.38 -14.09
C THR A 44 -13.63 1.88 -13.90
N GLU A 45 -13.92 1.40 -12.69
CA GLU A 45 -14.24 0.00 -12.42
C GLU A 45 -15.50 -0.43 -13.15
N VAL A 46 -16.56 0.37 -13.11
CA VAL A 46 -17.84 0.10 -13.81
C VAL A 46 -17.63 0.06 -15.32
N VAL A 47 -16.98 1.07 -15.88
CA VAL A 47 -16.75 1.17 -17.32
C VAL A 47 -15.88 0.02 -17.83
N LEU A 48 -14.72 -0.22 -17.22
CA LEU A 48 -13.80 -1.25 -17.67
C LEU A 48 -14.34 -2.67 -17.44
N SER A 49 -15.03 -2.91 -16.32
CA SER A 49 -15.62 -4.23 -16.09
C SER A 49 -16.77 -4.53 -17.04
N TRP A 50 -17.62 -3.54 -17.33
CA TRP A 50 -18.69 -3.70 -18.31
C TRP A 50 -18.13 -3.90 -19.72
N TRP A 51 -17.19 -3.06 -20.13
CA TRP A 51 -16.61 -3.11 -21.47
C TRP A 51 -15.83 -4.41 -21.72
N LEU A 52 -14.98 -4.83 -20.76
CA LEU A 52 -14.08 -5.98 -20.96
C LEU A 52 -14.70 -7.33 -20.55
N ARG A 53 -15.73 -7.34 -19.70
CA ARG A 53 -16.30 -8.58 -19.14
C ARG A 53 -17.80 -8.72 -19.35
N GLY A 54 -18.46 -7.74 -19.97
CA GLY A 54 -19.91 -7.71 -20.19
C GLY A 54 -20.76 -7.65 -18.92
N ARG A 55 -20.14 -7.38 -17.75
CA ARG A 55 -20.83 -7.30 -16.46
C ARG A 55 -20.12 -6.33 -15.53
N VAL A 56 -20.91 -5.65 -14.69
CA VAL A 56 -20.35 -4.76 -13.67
C VAL A 56 -19.71 -5.59 -12.54
N ALA A 57 -18.45 -5.30 -12.23
CA ALA A 57 -17.72 -5.94 -11.15
C ALA A 57 -18.21 -5.43 -9.78
N ASN A 58 -17.86 -6.15 -8.70
CA ASN A 58 -18.12 -5.69 -7.34
C ASN A 58 -17.29 -4.43 -7.03
N ILE A 59 -17.98 -3.32 -6.78
CA ILE A 59 -17.37 -2.00 -6.53
C ILE A 59 -16.61 -1.90 -5.20
N ALA A 60 -16.76 -2.87 -4.29
CA ALA A 60 -16.07 -2.85 -2.99
C ALA A 60 -14.55 -2.75 -3.15
N SER A 61 -13.97 -3.38 -4.19
CA SER A 61 -12.54 -3.28 -4.48
C SER A 61 -12.12 -1.88 -4.97
N ALA A 62 -12.97 -1.23 -5.76
CA ALA A 62 -12.74 0.15 -6.21
C ALA A 62 -12.86 1.14 -5.05
N TYR A 63 -13.85 0.92 -4.17
CA TYR A 63 -14.04 1.70 -2.96
C TYR A 63 -12.81 1.64 -2.03
N ILE A 64 -12.32 0.43 -1.72
CA ILE A 64 -11.10 0.25 -0.90
C ILE A 64 -9.90 0.97 -1.55
N THR A 65 -9.74 0.82 -2.86
CA THR A 65 -8.65 1.48 -3.60
C THR A 65 -8.75 3.00 -3.52
N GLY A 66 -9.96 3.57 -3.69
CA GLY A 66 -10.20 5.01 -3.62
C GLY A 66 -9.90 5.61 -2.24
N ILE A 67 -10.37 4.96 -1.17
CA ILE A 67 -10.04 5.41 0.20
C ILE A 67 -8.54 5.27 0.47
N SER A 68 -7.91 4.17 0.05
CA SER A 68 -6.47 3.99 0.23
C SER A 68 -5.66 5.10 -0.45
N LEU A 69 -6.04 5.50 -1.66
CA LEU A 69 -5.39 6.61 -2.37
C LEU A 69 -5.63 7.95 -1.67
N ALA A 70 -6.87 8.23 -1.25
CA ALA A 70 -7.20 9.46 -0.55
C ALA A 70 -6.44 9.60 0.78
N LEU A 71 -6.26 8.49 1.52
CA LEU A 71 -5.55 8.48 2.80
C LEU A 71 -4.02 8.51 2.65
N LEU A 72 -3.47 7.83 1.65
CA LEU A 72 -2.02 7.62 1.52
C LEU A 72 -1.33 8.71 0.69
N THR A 73 -2.07 9.47 -0.10
CA THR A 73 -1.52 10.50 -0.97
C THR A 73 -2.07 11.87 -0.62
N LYS A 74 -1.18 12.84 -0.41
CA LYS A 74 -1.56 14.25 -0.25
C LYS A 74 -0.83 15.10 -1.28
N PRO A 75 -1.50 15.87 -2.12
CA PRO A 75 -0.83 16.76 -3.05
C PRO A 75 -0.13 17.90 -2.27
N GLN A 76 1.00 18.32 -2.77
CA GLN A 76 1.73 19.47 -2.22
C GLN A 76 0.98 20.79 -2.45
N ALA A 77 0.30 20.90 -3.59
CA ALA A 77 -0.61 22.00 -3.90
C ALA A 77 -2.08 21.52 -3.79
N ASN A 78 -3.02 22.45 -3.63
CA ASN A 78 -4.44 22.12 -3.54
C ASN A 78 -5.06 21.82 -4.93
N ILE A 79 -4.56 20.78 -5.59
CA ILE A 79 -4.93 20.34 -6.94
C ILE A 79 -5.49 18.92 -6.90
N LEU A 80 -6.44 18.61 -7.79
CA LEU A 80 -7.15 17.32 -7.81
C LEU A 80 -6.61 16.34 -8.84
N TRP A 81 -5.84 16.80 -9.84
CA TRP A 81 -5.40 15.92 -10.92
C TRP A 81 -4.55 14.70 -10.46
N PRO A 82 -3.70 14.77 -9.41
CA PRO A 82 -2.97 13.59 -8.95
C PRO A 82 -3.90 12.52 -8.37
N PHE A 83 -4.97 12.94 -7.68
CA PHE A 83 -5.99 12.03 -7.18
C PHE A 83 -6.77 11.37 -8.32
N ALA A 84 -7.15 12.17 -9.32
CA ALA A 84 -7.84 11.68 -10.51
C ALA A 84 -6.99 10.68 -11.30
N LEU A 85 -5.75 11.03 -11.59
CA LEU A 85 -4.80 10.20 -12.32
C LEU A 85 -4.47 8.92 -11.55
N GLY A 86 -4.18 9.05 -10.25
CA GLY A 86 -3.89 7.90 -9.39
C GLY A 86 -5.06 6.92 -9.30
N ALA A 87 -6.29 7.42 -9.17
CA ALA A 87 -7.50 6.61 -9.15
C ALA A 87 -7.71 5.85 -10.48
N PHE A 88 -7.54 6.54 -11.61
CA PHE A 88 -7.63 5.92 -12.93
C PHE A 88 -6.57 4.84 -13.11
N ILE A 89 -5.29 5.15 -12.87
CA ILE A 89 -4.17 4.22 -13.00
C ILE A 89 -4.35 3.00 -12.08
N ALA A 90 -4.76 3.20 -10.82
CA ALA A 90 -4.96 2.11 -9.89
C ALA A 90 -6.00 1.11 -10.40
N ILE A 91 -7.13 1.59 -10.89
CA ILE A 91 -8.17 0.70 -11.41
C ILE A 91 -7.78 0.10 -12.77
N ALA A 92 -7.24 0.90 -13.69
CA ALA A 92 -6.80 0.42 -14.99
C ALA A 92 -5.75 -0.70 -14.87
N SER A 93 -4.83 -0.58 -13.91
CA SER A 93 -3.82 -1.60 -13.64
C SER A 93 -4.39 -2.99 -13.36
N LYS A 94 -5.59 -3.07 -12.77
CA LYS A 94 -6.30 -4.34 -12.52
C LYS A 94 -6.70 -5.07 -13.80
N TYR A 95 -6.80 -4.36 -14.90
CA TYR A 95 -7.23 -4.90 -16.17
C TYR A 95 -6.07 -5.09 -17.15
N VAL A 96 -5.03 -4.28 -17.03
CA VAL A 96 -3.87 -4.29 -17.93
C VAL A 96 -2.72 -5.11 -17.37
N LEU A 97 -2.43 -4.99 -16.07
CA LEU A 97 -1.26 -5.63 -15.43
C LEU A 97 -1.64 -7.00 -14.84
N ILE A 98 -2.12 -7.87 -15.71
CA ILE A 98 -2.56 -9.22 -15.37
C ILE A 98 -1.62 -10.24 -16.01
N TYR A 99 -1.19 -11.21 -15.23
CA TYR A 99 -0.49 -12.38 -15.72
C TYR A 99 -1.16 -13.66 -15.20
N ARG A 100 -1.55 -14.55 -16.10
CA ARG A 100 -2.26 -15.79 -15.79
C ARG A 100 -3.50 -15.59 -14.91
N GLY A 101 -4.29 -14.53 -15.18
CA GLY A 101 -5.53 -14.21 -14.47
C GLY A 101 -5.34 -13.59 -13.07
N ARG A 102 -4.11 -13.25 -12.67
CA ARG A 102 -3.82 -12.60 -11.40
C ARG A 102 -3.16 -11.24 -11.58
N HIS A 103 -3.49 -10.30 -10.71
CA HIS A 103 -2.84 -8.99 -10.68
C HIS A 103 -1.40 -9.13 -10.20
N LEU A 104 -0.46 -8.49 -10.91
CA LEU A 104 0.95 -8.48 -10.52
C LEU A 104 1.24 -7.47 -9.42
N TRP A 105 0.55 -6.33 -9.42
CA TRP A 105 0.71 -5.27 -8.43
C TRP A 105 -0.53 -5.10 -7.56
N ASN A 106 -0.34 -4.68 -6.31
CA ASN A 106 -1.41 -4.06 -5.56
C ASN A 106 -1.78 -2.72 -6.26
N PRO A 107 -3.06 -2.51 -6.62
CA PRO A 107 -3.46 -1.36 -7.45
C PRO A 107 -3.13 -0.01 -6.83
N SER A 108 -3.42 0.16 -5.54
CA SER A 108 -3.12 1.41 -4.82
C SER A 108 -1.61 1.63 -4.71
N ASN A 109 -0.84 0.58 -4.39
CA ASN A 109 0.61 0.67 -4.30
C ASN A 109 1.23 1.06 -5.66
N PHE A 110 0.78 0.45 -6.75
CA PHE A 110 1.26 0.76 -8.10
C PHE A 110 1.01 2.22 -8.48
N ALA A 111 -0.23 2.69 -8.26
CA ALA A 111 -0.60 4.06 -8.60
C ALA A 111 0.20 5.08 -7.78
N ILE A 112 0.35 4.86 -6.48
CA ILE A 112 1.13 5.75 -5.61
C ILE A 112 2.61 5.73 -6.00
N ALA A 113 3.17 4.56 -6.25
CA ALA A 113 4.57 4.43 -6.68
C ALA A 113 4.82 5.19 -7.99
N LEU A 114 3.92 5.05 -8.96
CA LEU A 114 4.04 5.76 -10.23
C LEU A 114 3.90 7.28 -10.05
N LEU A 115 2.92 7.74 -9.27
CA LEU A 115 2.74 9.17 -8.99
C LEU A 115 3.97 9.77 -8.31
N VAL A 116 4.58 9.07 -7.36
CA VAL A 116 5.81 9.54 -6.69
C VAL A 116 6.97 9.66 -7.68
N LEU A 117 7.08 8.74 -8.63
CA LEU A 117 8.18 8.75 -9.62
C LEU A 117 8.00 9.81 -10.72
N VAL A 118 6.75 10.04 -11.17
CA VAL A 118 6.48 10.92 -12.32
C VAL A 118 5.98 12.31 -11.95
N ALA A 119 5.52 12.50 -10.73
CA ALA A 119 4.89 13.71 -10.23
C ALA A 119 5.31 14.04 -8.79
N SER A 120 6.55 13.76 -8.43
CA SER A 120 7.09 13.96 -7.08
C SER A 120 6.89 15.38 -6.54
N ASP A 121 6.94 16.37 -7.44
CA ASP A 121 6.76 17.79 -7.08
C ASP A 121 5.30 18.15 -6.78
N SER A 122 4.35 17.32 -7.21
CA SER A 122 2.91 17.55 -7.06
C SER A 122 2.25 16.61 -6.05
N VAL A 123 2.93 15.53 -5.66
CA VAL A 123 2.37 14.49 -4.78
C VAL A 123 3.38 14.12 -3.70
N ALA A 124 2.94 14.14 -2.45
CA ALA A 124 3.70 13.64 -1.33
C ALA A 124 2.92 12.53 -0.60
N ILE A 125 3.58 11.43 -0.30
CA ILE A 125 3.02 10.40 0.57
C ILE A 125 3.29 10.81 2.00
N LEU A 126 2.22 11.01 2.76
CA LEU A 126 2.34 11.49 4.13
C LEU A 126 2.34 10.33 5.11
N SER A 127 3.45 10.20 5.82
CA SER A 127 3.53 9.37 7.01
C SER A 127 3.00 10.06 8.27
N HIS A 128 2.65 11.37 8.19
CA HIS A 128 2.33 12.21 9.35
C HIS A 128 0.95 12.87 9.29
N GLN A 129 0.04 12.44 8.42
CA GLN A 129 -1.28 13.09 8.29
C GLN A 129 -2.05 13.17 9.60
N TRP A 130 -1.91 12.17 10.45
CA TRP A 130 -2.65 12.04 11.71
C TRP A 130 -1.76 12.30 12.94
N GLY A 131 -0.52 12.68 12.73
CA GLY A 131 0.48 12.72 13.77
C GLY A 131 0.80 11.33 14.35
N ASN A 132 1.61 11.31 15.39
CA ASN A 132 1.92 10.09 16.15
C ASN A 132 0.96 9.92 17.35
N ASP A 133 -0.33 10.19 17.18
CA ASP A 133 -1.31 10.02 18.26
C ASP A 133 -1.45 8.53 18.60
N LEU A 134 -1.11 8.21 19.86
CA LEU A 134 -1.15 6.84 20.37
C LEU A 134 -2.54 6.20 20.23
N ARG A 135 -3.61 6.97 20.38
CA ARG A 135 -5.00 6.46 20.32
C ARG A 135 -5.33 5.95 18.91
N ILE A 136 -4.97 6.73 17.88
CA ILE A 136 -5.17 6.32 16.50
C ILE A 136 -4.29 5.12 16.15
N ASN A 137 -3.03 5.17 16.58
CA ASN A 137 -2.13 4.03 16.41
C ASN A 137 -2.72 2.75 16.99
N LEU A 138 -3.23 2.78 18.22
CA LEU A 138 -3.88 1.62 18.86
C LEU A 138 -5.10 1.13 18.07
N ILE A 139 -5.93 2.04 17.56
CA ILE A 139 -7.09 1.69 16.72
C ILE A 139 -6.64 0.98 15.44
N ILE A 140 -5.67 1.54 14.72
CA ILE A 140 -5.15 0.94 13.48
C ILE A 140 -4.50 -0.42 13.77
N TRP A 141 -3.73 -0.53 14.86
CA TRP A 141 -3.12 -1.79 15.28
C TRP A 141 -4.17 -2.85 15.61
N ALA A 142 -5.17 -2.52 16.41
CA ALA A 142 -6.24 -3.46 16.79
C ALA A 142 -6.98 -3.98 15.56
N PHE A 143 -7.40 -3.09 14.68
CA PHE A 143 -8.10 -3.47 13.45
C PHE A 143 -7.19 -4.16 12.44
N GLY A 144 -5.97 -3.66 12.24
CA GLY A 144 -5.00 -4.25 11.35
C GLY A 144 -4.66 -5.70 11.74
N LEU A 145 -4.42 -5.95 13.03
CA LEU A 145 -4.19 -7.31 13.54
C LEU A 145 -5.42 -8.21 13.39
N ALA A 146 -6.64 -7.70 13.67
CA ALA A 146 -7.87 -8.45 13.46
C ALA A 146 -8.08 -8.84 11.99
N VAL A 147 -7.83 -7.92 11.05
CA VAL A 147 -7.91 -8.21 9.61
C VAL A 147 -6.82 -9.20 9.19
N ALA A 148 -5.58 -8.99 9.61
CA ALA A 148 -4.46 -9.87 9.25
C ALA A 148 -4.67 -11.30 9.79
N TRP A 149 -5.20 -11.43 11.00
CA TRP A 149 -5.56 -12.72 11.59
C TRP A 149 -6.70 -13.39 10.83
N ARG A 150 -7.78 -12.64 10.57
CA ARG A 150 -8.95 -13.15 9.83
C ARG A 150 -8.63 -13.55 8.39
N ALA A 151 -7.75 -12.79 7.74
CA ALA A 151 -7.25 -13.06 6.39
C ALA A 151 -6.14 -14.13 6.36
N ARG A 152 -5.72 -14.66 7.51
CA ARG A 152 -4.62 -15.65 7.66
C ARG A 152 -3.28 -15.16 7.11
N VAL A 153 -3.03 -13.85 7.21
CA VAL A 153 -1.79 -13.20 6.75
C VAL A 153 -0.96 -12.58 7.87
N LEU A 154 -1.34 -12.82 9.14
CA LEU A 154 -0.63 -12.29 10.31
C LEU A 154 0.88 -12.57 10.29
N HIS A 155 1.27 -13.76 9.79
CA HIS A 155 2.69 -14.12 9.65
C HIS A 155 3.44 -13.19 8.67
N VAL A 156 2.77 -12.64 7.66
CA VAL A 156 3.36 -11.67 6.71
C VAL A 156 3.65 -10.36 7.43
N THR A 157 2.65 -9.82 8.13
CA THR A 157 2.77 -8.61 8.96
C THR A 157 3.92 -8.74 9.97
N LEU A 158 3.91 -9.82 10.76
CA LEU A 158 4.93 -10.04 11.80
C LEU A 158 6.33 -10.20 11.20
N THR A 159 6.47 -10.90 10.07
CA THR A 159 7.77 -11.04 9.40
C THR A 159 8.27 -9.69 8.90
N TYR A 160 7.41 -8.88 8.25
CA TYR A 160 7.82 -7.56 7.79
C TYR A 160 8.27 -6.67 8.95
N VAL A 161 7.48 -6.59 10.03
CA VAL A 161 7.81 -5.77 11.22
C VAL A 161 9.11 -6.23 11.86
N ALA A 162 9.31 -7.54 12.03
CA ALA A 162 10.54 -8.09 12.59
C ALA A 162 11.77 -7.76 11.73
N CYS A 163 11.65 -7.93 10.40
CA CYS A 163 12.71 -7.56 9.47
C CYS A 163 12.98 -6.06 9.48
N PHE A 164 11.95 -5.22 9.52
CA PHE A 164 12.10 -3.77 9.60
C PHE A 164 12.88 -3.36 10.87
N VAL A 165 12.48 -3.88 12.04
CA VAL A 165 13.14 -3.56 13.32
C VAL A 165 14.61 -4.01 13.31
N LEU A 166 14.87 -5.24 12.84
CA LEU A 166 16.24 -5.76 12.72
C LEU A 166 17.09 -4.89 11.78
N LEU A 167 16.56 -4.57 10.60
CA LEU A 167 17.27 -3.79 9.59
C LEU A 167 17.41 -2.32 9.98
N ALA A 168 16.47 -1.75 10.75
CA ALA A 168 16.60 -0.44 11.37
C ALA A 168 17.77 -0.42 12.37
N ALA A 169 17.93 -1.46 13.20
CA ALA A 169 19.08 -1.59 14.08
C ALA A 169 20.40 -1.71 13.31
N VAL A 170 20.43 -2.48 12.21
CA VAL A 170 21.61 -2.57 11.33
C VAL A 170 21.93 -1.21 10.70
N ARG A 171 20.92 -0.50 10.17
CA ARG A 171 21.10 0.84 9.61
C ARG A 171 21.63 1.82 10.65
N ASN A 172 21.08 1.79 11.87
CA ASN A 172 21.55 2.61 12.97
C ASN A 172 23.03 2.33 13.32
N ALA A 173 23.45 1.07 13.29
CA ALA A 173 24.85 0.70 13.52
C ALA A 173 25.80 1.20 12.42
N ILE A 174 25.31 1.38 11.18
CA ILE A 174 26.10 1.86 10.04
C ILE A 174 26.17 3.40 10.03
N VAL A 175 25.03 4.07 10.22
CA VAL A 175 24.88 5.51 10.04
C VAL A 175 25.12 6.28 11.33
N GLY A 176 24.81 5.65 12.49
CA GLY A 176 24.78 6.31 13.79
C GLY A 176 23.43 7.02 14.03
N GLY A 177 23.36 7.69 15.17
CA GLY A 177 22.15 8.43 15.55
C GLY A 177 21.23 7.67 16.57
N PRO A 178 20.07 8.22 16.88
CA PRO A 178 19.16 7.58 17.84
C PRO A 178 18.35 6.46 17.17
N LEU A 179 18.43 5.24 17.69
CA LEU A 179 17.68 4.08 17.17
C LEU A 179 16.16 4.33 17.10
N LEU A 180 15.60 5.12 18.02
CA LEU A 180 14.18 5.47 18.01
C LEU A 180 13.78 6.27 16.76
N ALA A 181 14.68 7.07 16.19
CA ALA A 181 14.41 7.77 14.94
C ALA A 181 14.30 6.79 13.75
N GLU A 182 15.12 5.73 13.75
CA GLU A 182 15.06 4.67 12.74
C GLU A 182 13.77 3.85 12.84
N LEU A 183 13.24 3.67 14.03
CA LEU A 183 12.00 2.92 14.29
C LEU A 183 10.73 3.78 14.15
N ALA A 184 10.85 5.11 14.25
CA ALA A 184 9.71 6.03 14.22
C ALA A 184 8.75 5.82 13.03
N PRO A 185 9.20 5.53 11.79
CA PRO A 185 8.30 5.34 10.66
C PRO A 185 7.22 4.27 10.88
N ILE A 186 7.55 3.15 11.56
CA ILE A 186 6.60 2.04 11.77
C ILE A 186 5.48 2.40 12.75
N THR A 187 5.67 3.43 13.55
CA THR A 187 4.66 3.95 14.48
C THR A 187 3.69 4.93 13.81
N GLY A 188 4.01 5.41 12.60
CA GLY A 188 3.16 6.31 11.84
C GLY A 188 1.91 5.60 11.30
N PRO A 189 0.70 6.19 11.45
CA PRO A 189 -0.55 5.58 11.02
C PRO A 189 -0.53 5.13 9.55
N MET A 190 0.03 5.94 8.68
CA MET A 190 0.07 5.64 7.24
C MET A 190 1.00 4.46 6.92
N TYR A 191 2.10 4.36 7.64
CA TYR A 191 3.01 3.23 7.52
C TYR A 191 2.36 1.92 8.02
N GLN A 192 1.55 2.01 9.07
CA GLN A 192 0.76 0.88 9.58
C GLN A 192 -0.30 0.43 8.57
N LEU A 193 -0.97 1.38 7.87
CA LEU A 193 -1.87 1.02 6.78
C LEU A 193 -1.13 0.28 5.65
N PHE A 194 0.07 0.69 5.31
CA PHE A 194 0.92 -0.05 4.37
C PHE A 194 1.19 -1.48 4.85
N VAL A 195 1.60 -1.64 6.11
CA VAL A 195 1.94 -2.94 6.72
C VAL A 195 0.74 -3.87 6.81
N PHE A 196 -0.45 -3.36 7.15
CA PHE A 196 -1.63 -4.20 7.35
C PHE A 196 -2.44 -4.45 6.09
N PHE A 197 -2.42 -3.55 5.10
CA PHE A 197 -3.34 -3.61 3.97
C PHE A 197 -2.67 -3.70 2.59
N MET A 198 -1.44 -3.21 2.44
CA MET A 198 -0.75 -3.27 1.15
C MET A 198 0.18 -4.47 1.03
N VAL A 199 1.14 -4.61 1.96
CA VAL A 199 2.13 -5.70 1.93
C VAL A 199 1.49 -7.07 2.18
N THR A 200 0.34 -7.09 2.82
CA THR A 200 -0.42 -8.31 3.16
C THR A 200 -1.50 -8.68 2.14
N ASP A 201 -1.66 -7.92 1.03
CA ASP A 201 -2.71 -8.18 0.05
C ASP A 201 -2.58 -9.61 -0.53
N PRO A 202 -3.54 -10.52 -0.24
CA PRO A 202 -3.42 -11.91 -0.67
C PRO A 202 -3.59 -12.10 -2.17
N ARG A 203 -4.08 -11.08 -2.91
CA ARG A 203 -4.31 -11.17 -4.35
C ARG A 203 -3.07 -10.90 -5.17
N THR A 204 -2.13 -10.14 -4.61
CA THR A 204 -0.92 -9.66 -5.27
C THR A 204 0.36 -10.21 -4.64
N THR A 205 0.22 -11.23 -3.76
CA THR A 205 1.36 -11.91 -3.15
C THR A 205 1.44 -13.38 -3.60
N VAL A 206 2.62 -13.97 -3.44
CA VAL A 206 2.89 -15.37 -3.81
C VAL A 206 2.03 -16.38 -3.04
N SER A 207 1.88 -17.59 -3.57
CA SER A 207 0.91 -18.56 -3.08
C SER A 207 1.31 -19.20 -1.74
N THR A 208 2.60 -19.50 -1.54
CA THR A 208 3.06 -20.25 -0.37
C THR A 208 3.32 -19.35 0.84
N ARG A 209 3.06 -19.87 2.06
CA ARG A 209 3.33 -19.16 3.32
C ARG A 209 4.80 -18.74 3.46
N ARG A 210 5.73 -19.66 3.19
CA ARG A 210 7.18 -19.36 3.24
C ARG A 210 7.59 -18.34 2.19
N GLY A 211 7.02 -18.45 0.98
CA GLY A 211 7.25 -17.48 -0.08
C GLY A 211 6.80 -16.08 0.30
N ARG A 212 5.63 -15.93 0.93
CA ARG A 212 5.13 -14.63 1.43
C ARG A 212 6.08 -14.02 2.44
N MET A 213 6.55 -14.81 3.40
CA MET A 213 7.53 -14.33 4.41
C MET A 213 8.84 -13.91 3.74
N LEU A 214 9.34 -14.67 2.77
CA LEU A 214 10.55 -14.31 2.03
C LEU A 214 10.37 -13.00 1.23
N VAL A 215 9.27 -12.86 0.53
CA VAL A 215 8.98 -11.64 -0.26
C VAL A 215 8.97 -10.41 0.63
N VAL A 216 8.29 -10.43 1.78
CA VAL A 216 8.23 -9.25 2.65
C VAL A 216 9.55 -8.98 3.35
N ALA A 217 10.38 -10.00 3.60
CA ALA A 217 11.75 -9.80 4.08
C ALA A 217 12.62 -9.10 3.02
N ILE A 218 12.46 -9.48 1.74
CA ILE A 218 13.15 -8.81 0.63
C ILE A 218 12.61 -7.37 0.44
N VAL A 219 11.31 -7.13 0.63
CA VAL A 219 10.74 -5.77 0.61
C VAL A 219 11.37 -4.91 1.70
N ALA A 220 11.47 -5.41 2.93
CA ALA A 220 12.10 -4.69 4.05
C ALA A 220 13.60 -4.42 3.78
N LEU A 221 14.31 -5.38 3.17
CA LEU A 221 15.70 -5.20 2.77
C LEU A 221 15.83 -4.13 1.67
N ALA A 222 15.01 -4.18 0.63
CA ALA A 222 15.02 -3.19 -0.44
C ALA A 222 14.70 -1.78 0.09
N GLU A 223 13.73 -1.66 0.98
CA GLU A 223 13.44 -0.41 1.68
C GLU A 223 14.65 0.11 2.44
N THR A 224 15.34 -0.76 3.19
CA THR A 224 16.53 -0.37 3.96
C THR A 224 17.66 0.09 3.04
N ILE A 225 17.85 -0.57 1.91
CA ILE A 225 18.84 -0.14 0.89
C ILE A 225 18.49 1.25 0.36
N ILE A 226 17.21 1.53 0.09
CA ILE A 226 16.78 2.85 -0.37
C ILE A 226 17.03 3.90 0.72
N ARG A 227 16.74 3.59 1.98
CA ARG A 227 16.99 4.50 3.12
C ARG A 227 18.47 4.78 3.31
N LEU A 228 19.32 3.75 3.28
CA LEU A 228 20.79 3.91 3.30
C LEU A 228 21.27 4.74 2.12
N GLY A 229 20.69 4.53 0.93
CA GLY A 229 20.98 5.38 -0.22
C GLY A 229 20.72 6.85 0.07
N GLY A 230 19.64 7.16 0.80
CA GLY A 230 19.33 8.53 1.26
C GLY A 230 20.37 9.07 2.23
N ASP A 231 20.80 8.27 3.20
CA ASP A 231 21.81 8.66 4.19
C ASP A 231 23.17 8.97 3.53
N PHE A 232 23.55 8.15 2.57
CA PHE A 232 24.81 8.31 1.80
C PHE A 232 24.64 9.14 0.53
N GLN A 233 23.48 9.77 0.31
CA GLN A 233 23.21 10.63 -0.84
C GLN A 233 23.50 9.98 -2.21
N VAL A 234 23.18 8.69 -2.36
CA VAL A 234 23.40 7.92 -3.58
C VAL A 234 22.49 8.42 -4.70
N ALA A 235 23.03 9.15 -5.68
CA ALA A 235 22.26 9.82 -6.74
C ALA A 235 21.29 8.89 -7.49
N LEU A 236 21.70 7.65 -7.77
CA LEU A 236 20.87 6.64 -8.46
C LEU A 236 19.58 6.29 -7.69
N LEU A 237 19.60 6.36 -6.37
CA LEU A 237 18.45 6.01 -5.51
C LEU A 237 17.59 7.23 -5.16
N ARG A 238 17.98 8.44 -5.55
CA ARG A 238 17.27 9.69 -5.25
C ARG A 238 15.78 9.66 -5.60
N PRO A 239 15.32 9.11 -6.75
CA PRO A 239 13.89 9.04 -7.06
C PRO A 239 13.08 8.18 -6.10
N PHE A 240 13.74 7.31 -5.32
CA PHE A 240 13.08 6.37 -4.40
C PHE A 240 12.96 6.91 -2.96
N TYR A 241 13.67 7.98 -2.61
CA TYR A 241 13.70 8.53 -1.25
C TYR A 241 12.34 9.01 -0.72
N PRO A 242 11.42 9.56 -1.56
CA PRO A 242 10.15 10.07 -1.04
C PRO A 242 9.28 9.01 -0.38
N SER A 243 9.36 7.75 -0.81
CA SER A 243 8.55 6.66 -0.25
C SER A 243 9.22 5.30 -0.38
N PRO A 244 10.26 5.01 0.41
CA PRO A 244 11.01 3.76 0.35
C PRO A 244 10.14 2.49 0.42
N PRO A 245 9.18 2.33 1.37
CA PRO A 245 8.39 1.11 1.49
C PRO A 245 7.48 0.87 0.29
N ILE A 246 6.82 1.92 -0.21
CA ILE A 246 5.93 1.85 -1.36
C ILE A 246 6.69 1.41 -2.62
N LEU A 247 7.84 2.03 -2.84
CA LEU A 247 8.66 1.75 -4.03
C LEU A 247 9.37 0.40 -3.94
N ALA A 248 9.82 -0.01 -2.74
CA ALA A 248 10.33 -1.36 -2.51
C ALA A 248 9.28 -2.43 -2.84
N LEU A 249 8.03 -2.27 -2.35
CA LEU A 249 6.93 -3.20 -2.67
C LEU A 249 6.57 -3.17 -4.16
N ALA A 250 6.56 -2.00 -4.79
CA ALA A 250 6.24 -1.86 -6.21
C ALA A 250 7.26 -2.56 -7.13
N ILE A 251 8.49 -2.75 -6.68
CA ILE A 251 9.54 -3.47 -7.42
C ILE A 251 9.52 -4.96 -7.07
N VAL A 252 9.64 -5.29 -5.80
CA VAL A 252 9.82 -6.68 -5.33
C VAL A 252 8.55 -7.50 -5.51
N GLY A 253 7.38 -6.93 -5.19
CA GLY A 253 6.09 -7.62 -5.25
C GLY A 253 5.79 -8.26 -6.60
N PRO A 254 5.74 -7.49 -7.69
CA PRO A 254 5.41 -8.02 -9.01
C PRO A 254 6.45 -9.02 -9.55
N ILE A 255 7.74 -8.80 -9.27
CA ILE A 255 8.81 -9.74 -9.66
C ILE A 255 8.58 -11.11 -8.99
N ALA A 256 8.34 -11.10 -7.67
CA ALA A 256 8.07 -12.31 -6.91
C ALA A 256 6.79 -13.00 -7.38
N MET A 257 5.72 -12.22 -7.63
CA MET A 257 4.44 -12.74 -8.11
C MET A 257 4.55 -13.34 -9.51
N TRP A 258 5.21 -12.64 -10.42
CA TRP A 258 5.47 -13.14 -11.78
C TRP A 258 6.24 -14.47 -11.73
N TRP A 259 7.30 -14.54 -10.93
CA TRP A 259 8.12 -15.74 -10.75
C TRP A 259 7.32 -16.92 -10.19
N ASP A 260 6.50 -16.69 -9.17
CA ASP A 260 5.64 -17.71 -8.58
C ASP A 260 4.65 -18.28 -9.62
N LEU A 261 3.98 -17.42 -10.37
CA LEU A 261 3.05 -17.82 -11.43
C LEU A 261 3.74 -18.52 -12.60
N TYR A 262 4.95 -18.09 -12.96
CA TYR A 262 5.75 -18.77 -13.98
C TYR A 262 6.10 -20.20 -13.58
N ARG A 263 6.55 -20.38 -12.33
CA ARG A 263 6.89 -21.71 -11.78
C ARG A 263 5.68 -22.63 -11.66
N GLN A 264 4.51 -22.11 -11.29
CA GLN A 264 3.27 -22.90 -11.23
C GLN A 264 2.88 -23.41 -12.61
N GLY A 265 3.02 -22.60 -13.66
CA GLY A 265 2.70 -23.02 -15.01
C GLY A 265 3.60 -24.12 -15.56
N ARG A 266 4.90 -24.14 -15.16
CA ARG A 266 5.82 -25.22 -15.58
C ARG A 266 5.57 -26.56 -14.86
N LYS A 267 4.85 -26.53 -13.74
CA LYS A 267 4.49 -27.78 -13.04
C LYS A 267 3.17 -28.37 -13.51
N ALA A 268 2.40 -27.62 -14.30
CA ALA A 268 1.11 -28.02 -14.84
C ALA A 268 1.21 -28.56 -16.28
N THR A 269 2.35 -28.37 -16.94
CA THR A 269 2.76 -29.02 -18.20
C THR A 269 3.67 -30.23 -17.94
#